data_1af3223482a50ffc8659ee053827f66e
#
_entry.id   1af3223482a50ffc8659ee053827f66e
#
_cell.length_a   1.000
_cell.length_b   1.000
_cell.length_c   1.000
_cell.angle_alpha   90.00
_cell.angle_beta   90.00
_cell.angle_gamma   90.00
#
_symmetry.space_group_name_H-M   'P 1'
#
loop_
_entity.id
_entity.type
_entity.pdbx_description
1 polymer ?
#
loop_
_entity_poly.entity_id
_entity_poly.type
_entity_poly.pdbx_seq_one_letter_code
_entity_poly.pdbx_strand_id
1 'polypeptide(L)'
;MQQSPQPPQQSFTAFAREREGRGASRRLRLTGRAPGIVYGGDGKPQTIEVDHNALIYALKREAFHSTILTMTLGETTQRVLLRDVQMHPFRHEVLHIDFQRVDENRKIRMKVPLHFANGEISPAASTDAIISHVQTELDVSCLPKDLPAFIEVDLSTLAVGQSIHVSDLTLPAGVTAVTRGGESPVVATAIVPRVIAEVEEVAAVVEPGAVVEGAPVEAGKEGEKAAEKGAEKGADKAPEKSAEKAPAKKDAKK
;
A
#
# COMPACT_ATOMS: atom_id res chain seq x y z
N MET A 1 -20.47 -33.16 12.18
CA MET A 1 -20.55 -31.70 12.23
C MET A 1 -19.18 -31.20 12.70
N GLN A 2 -18.29 -30.90 11.77
CA GLN A 2 -16.98 -30.33 12.08
C GLN A 2 -17.20 -28.83 12.29
N GLN A 3 -17.03 -28.39 13.53
CA GLN A 3 -16.96 -26.97 13.84
C GLN A 3 -15.68 -26.44 13.21
N SER A 4 -15.83 -25.55 12.25
CA SER A 4 -14.72 -24.77 11.72
C SER A 4 -14.01 -24.08 12.90
N PRO A 5 -12.67 -24.14 13.01
CA PRO A 5 -11.95 -23.46 14.07
C PRO A 5 -12.28 -21.97 14.00
N GLN A 6 -12.91 -21.47 15.05
CA GLN A 6 -13.15 -20.03 15.15
C GLN A 6 -11.78 -19.34 15.19
N PRO A 7 -11.55 -18.34 14.32
CA PRO A 7 -10.28 -17.63 14.31
C PRO A 7 -10.04 -17.01 15.69
N PRO A 8 -8.80 -17.00 16.18
CA PRO A 8 -8.47 -16.43 17.48
C PRO A 8 -8.95 -14.97 17.53
N GLN A 9 -9.86 -14.69 18.47
CA GLN A 9 -10.36 -13.33 18.69
C GLN A 9 -9.19 -12.46 19.13
N GLN A 10 -8.71 -11.61 18.25
CA GLN A 10 -7.65 -10.66 18.56
C GLN A 10 -8.28 -9.45 19.24
N SER A 11 -7.83 -9.16 20.46
CA SER A 11 -8.26 -7.99 21.21
C SER A 11 -7.16 -6.94 21.25
N PHE A 12 -7.56 -5.68 21.15
CA PHE A 12 -6.67 -4.55 21.32
C PHE A 12 -7.37 -3.41 22.07
N THR A 13 -6.56 -2.59 22.74
CA THR A 13 -7.05 -1.46 23.53
C THR A 13 -6.92 -0.17 22.73
N ALA A 14 -7.98 0.61 22.69
CA ALA A 14 -8.02 1.93 22.12
C ALA A 14 -8.45 2.96 23.17
N PHE A 15 -8.00 4.20 23.01
CA PHE A 15 -8.36 5.31 23.88
C PHE A 15 -9.19 6.33 23.12
N ALA A 16 -10.15 6.95 23.78
CA ALA A 16 -10.93 8.02 23.17
C ALA A 16 -10.04 9.26 22.98
N ARG A 17 -10.14 9.87 21.81
CA ARG A 17 -9.37 11.04 21.45
C ARG A 17 -10.25 12.29 21.49
N GLU A 18 -9.83 13.29 22.27
CA GLU A 18 -10.55 14.56 22.42
C GLU A 18 -10.07 15.64 21.43
N ARG A 19 -8.76 15.65 21.15
CA ARG A 19 -8.15 16.72 20.33
C ARG A 19 -8.00 16.27 18.90
N GLU A 20 -8.59 17.04 17.99
CA GLU A 20 -8.54 16.79 16.55
C GLU A 20 -7.62 17.79 15.83
N GLY A 21 -7.38 17.52 14.55
CA GLY A 21 -6.64 18.37 13.64
C GLY A 21 -5.17 17.96 13.43
N ARG A 22 -4.56 18.57 12.42
CA ARG A 22 -3.22 18.23 11.91
C ARG A 22 -2.13 18.31 12.97
N GLY A 23 -2.12 19.38 13.76
CA GLY A 23 -1.12 19.60 14.81
C GLY A 23 -1.24 18.60 15.96
N ALA A 24 -2.50 18.28 16.38
CA ALA A 24 -2.77 17.30 17.42
C ALA A 24 -2.33 15.89 16.99
N SER A 25 -2.67 15.48 15.75
CA SER A 25 -2.25 14.19 15.19
C SER A 25 -0.73 14.04 15.10
N ARG A 26 -0.01 15.14 14.73
CA ARG A 26 1.45 15.10 14.70
C ARG A 26 2.05 14.92 16.10
N ARG A 27 1.55 15.65 17.10
CA ARG A 27 2.02 15.50 18.49
C ARG A 27 1.75 14.08 19.01
N LEU A 28 0.58 13.54 18.70
CA LEU A 28 0.21 12.18 19.09
C LEU A 28 1.19 11.13 18.55
N ARG A 29 1.57 11.22 17.28
CA ARG A 29 2.56 10.30 16.71
C ARG A 29 3.94 10.45 17.36
N LEU A 30 4.33 11.65 17.75
CA LEU A 30 5.59 11.87 18.49
C LEU A 30 5.58 11.24 19.89
N THR A 31 4.41 11.02 20.48
CA THR A 31 4.27 10.31 21.77
C THR A 31 4.12 8.80 21.63
N GLY A 32 4.31 8.25 20.41
CA GLY A 32 4.21 6.82 20.17
C GLY A 32 2.78 6.28 20.08
N ARG A 33 1.80 7.13 19.73
CA ARG A 33 0.42 6.72 19.50
C ARG A 33 -0.02 7.01 18.08
N ALA A 34 -0.82 6.12 17.50
CA ALA A 34 -1.41 6.29 16.17
C ALA A 34 -2.85 6.83 16.30
N PRO A 35 -3.20 7.89 15.55
CA PRO A 35 -4.59 8.34 15.46
C PRO A 35 -5.39 7.40 14.58
N GLY A 36 -6.64 7.17 14.95
CA GLY A 36 -7.58 6.37 14.18
C GLY A 36 -9.01 6.86 14.31
N ILE A 37 -9.89 6.22 13.57
CA ILE A 37 -11.34 6.45 13.60
C ILE A 37 -12.09 5.14 13.62
N VAL A 38 -13.21 5.10 14.34
CA VAL A 38 -14.17 4.01 14.34
C VAL A 38 -15.50 4.52 13.83
N TYR A 39 -16.02 3.92 12.77
CA TYR A 39 -17.28 4.31 12.16
C TYR A 39 -18.14 3.10 11.79
N GLY A 40 -19.34 3.34 11.29
CA GLY A 40 -20.29 2.28 10.94
C GLY A 40 -21.15 1.81 12.11
N GLY A 41 -22.05 0.86 11.83
CA GLY A 41 -23.09 0.46 12.78
C GLY A 41 -24.06 1.61 13.12
N ASP A 42 -24.79 1.47 14.22
CA ASP A 42 -25.76 2.48 14.66
C ASP A 42 -25.12 3.65 15.44
N GLY A 43 -23.81 3.55 15.73
CA GLY A 43 -23.08 4.54 16.51
C GLY A 43 -22.50 5.67 15.67
N LYS A 44 -22.37 6.86 16.29
CA LYS A 44 -21.65 7.98 15.68
C LYS A 44 -20.18 7.62 15.47
N PRO A 45 -19.51 8.18 14.43
CA PRO A 45 -18.06 8.06 14.29
C PRO A 45 -17.34 8.57 15.53
N GLN A 46 -16.33 7.83 15.97
CA GLN A 46 -15.52 8.18 17.15
C GLN A 46 -14.05 8.25 16.77
N THR A 47 -13.39 9.32 17.15
CA THR A 47 -11.94 9.45 17.03
C THR A 47 -11.26 8.70 18.15
N ILE A 48 -10.27 7.89 17.81
CA ILE A 48 -9.53 7.05 18.74
C ILE A 48 -8.02 7.27 18.61
N GLU A 49 -7.32 6.84 19.61
CA GLU A 49 -5.86 6.70 19.60
C GLU A 49 -5.48 5.28 20.06
N VAL A 50 -4.49 4.72 19.39
CA VAL A 50 -4.02 3.35 19.64
C VAL A 50 -2.51 3.39 19.89
N ASP A 51 -2.02 2.52 20.76
CA ASP A 51 -0.58 2.37 20.95
C ASP A 51 0.08 1.90 19.66
N HIS A 52 1.09 2.64 19.20
CA HIS A 52 1.74 2.40 17.92
C HIS A 52 2.52 1.08 17.90
N ASN A 53 3.21 0.73 18.99
CA ASN A 53 3.99 -0.50 19.03
C ASN A 53 3.10 -1.74 19.01
N ALA A 54 2.06 -1.76 19.86
CA ALA A 54 1.09 -2.84 19.88
C ALA A 54 0.42 -3.01 18.51
N LEU A 55 0.09 -1.89 17.86
CA LEU A 55 -0.53 -1.87 16.54
C LEU A 55 0.38 -2.45 15.45
N ILE A 56 1.66 -2.07 15.39
CA ILE A 56 2.60 -2.63 14.41
C ILE A 56 2.77 -4.13 14.57
N TYR A 57 2.87 -4.63 15.81
CA TYR A 57 2.95 -6.06 16.04
C TYR A 57 1.67 -6.80 15.64
N ALA A 58 0.52 -6.17 15.84
CA ALA A 58 -0.75 -6.73 15.40
C ALA A 58 -0.86 -6.76 13.86
N LEU A 59 -0.46 -5.68 13.17
CA LEU A 59 -0.50 -5.57 11.71
C LEU A 59 0.45 -6.53 10.99
N LYS A 60 1.51 -7.01 11.63
CA LYS A 60 2.38 -8.06 11.08
C LYS A 60 1.69 -9.41 10.92
N ARG A 61 0.57 -9.62 11.60
CA ARG A 61 -0.22 -10.83 11.49
C ARG A 61 -1.26 -10.64 10.39
N GLU A 62 -1.21 -11.46 9.36
CA GLU A 62 -2.18 -11.41 8.26
C GLU A 62 -3.62 -11.55 8.75
N ALA A 63 -3.85 -12.40 9.73
CA ALA A 63 -5.15 -12.55 10.36
C ALA A 63 -5.73 -11.27 10.97
N PHE A 64 -4.91 -10.25 11.28
CA PHE A 64 -5.40 -8.97 11.78
C PHE A 64 -6.15 -8.18 10.72
N HIS A 65 -5.77 -8.34 9.46
CA HIS A 65 -6.39 -7.66 8.32
C HIS A 65 -7.73 -8.28 7.91
N SER A 66 -7.89 -9.59 8.12
CA SER A 66 -9.02 -10.36 7.61
C SER A 66 -9.96 -10.92 8.67
N THR A 67 -9.77 -10.60 9.96
CA THR A 67 -10.63 -11.11 11.04
C THR A 67 -11.37 -10.00 11.78
N ILE A 68 -12.42 -10.38 12.49
CA ILE A 68 -13.17 -9.48 13.36
C ILE A 68 -12.39 -9.32 14.66
N LEU A 69 -12.07 -8.07 14.97
CA LEU A 69 -11.29 -7.68 16.13
C LEU A 69 -12.20 -7.25 17.28
N THR A 70 -11.78 -7.53 18.49
CA THR A 70 -12.43 -7.05 19.70
C THR A 70 -11.68 -5.82 20.21
N MET A 71 -12.25 -4.64 20.01
CA MET A 71 -11.68 -3.38 20.48
C MET A 71 -12.26 -3.00 21.82
N THR A 72 -11.41 -2.73 22.79
CA THR A 72 -11.79 -2.17 24.10
C THR A 72 -11.54 -0.66 24.09
N LEU A 73 -12.61 0.12 24.20
CA LEU A 73 -12.57 1.57 24.28
C LEU A 73 -13.05 2.03 25.67
N GLY A 74 -12.11 2.28 26.57
CA GLY A 74 -12.44 2.52 27.99
C GLY A 74 -13.13 1.31 28.61
N GLU A 75 -14.40 1.48 29.01
CA GLU A 75 -15.22 0.40 29.59
C GLU A 75 -16.07 -0.37 28.55
N THR A 76 -16.12 0.12 27.30
CA THR A 76 -16.94 -0.47 26.27
C THR A 76 -16.13 -1.37 25.33
N THR A 77 -16.68 -2.56 25.06
CA THR A 77 -16.08 -3.50 24.10
C THR A 77 -16.92 -3.52 22.83
N GLN A 78 -16.29 -3.35 21.68
CA GLN A 78 -16.95 -3.30 20.37
C GLN A 78 -16.28 -4.26 19.40
N ARG A 79 -17.06 -4.91 18.54
CA ARG A 79 -16.56 -5.71 17.43
C ARG A 79 -16.31 -4.79 16.24
N VAL A 80 -15.08 -4.80 15.77
CA VAL A 80 -14.62 -3.95 14.68
C VAL A 80 -13.83 -4.74 13.65
N LEU A 81 -13.78 -4.22 12.46
CA LEU A 81 -13.01 -4.73 11.36
C LEU A 81 -12.02 -3.66 10.94
N LEU A 82 -10.81 -4.07 10.61
CA LEU A 82 -9.83 -3.18 10.01
C LEU A 82 -10.25 -2.84 8.57
N ARG A 83 -10.42 -1.56 8.27
CA ARG A 83 -10.85 -1.11 6.94
C ARG A 83 -9.70 -0.59 6.10
N ASP A 84 -8.87 0.25 6.71
CA ASP A 84 -7.72 0.87 6.04
C ASP A 84 -6.61 1.17 7.04
N VAL A 85 -5.36 1.09 6.55
CA VAL A 85 -4.16 1.44 7.29
C VAL A 85 -3.27 2.29 6.42
N GLN A 86 -3.00 3.50 6.88
CA GLN A 86 -2.04 4.38 6.23
C GLN A 86 -0.68 4.24 6.89
N MET A 87 0.27 3.70 6.15
CA MET A 87 1.65 3.56 6.58
C MET A 87 2.51 4.71 6.04
N HIS A 88 3.56 5.04 6.78
CA HIS A 88 4.53 6.01 6.30
C HIS A 88 5.38 5.39 5.17
N PRO A 89 5.67 6.12 4.05
CA PRO A 89 6.34 5.54 2.87
C PRO A 89 7.70 4.91 3.12
N PHE A 90 8.49 5.42 4.06
CA PHE A 90 9.86 4.92 4.33
C PHE A 90 10.14 4.61 5.81
N ARG A 91 9.24 4.97 6.73
CA ARG A 91 9.36 4.64 8.16
C ARG A 91 8.33 3.57 8.51
N HIS A 92 8.66 2.70 9.43
CA HIS A 92 7.71 1.73 9.98
C HIS A 92 6.76 2.40 10.99
N GLU A 93 6.04 3.42 10.52
CA GLU A 93 5.11 4.21 11.33
C GLU A 93 3.71 4.17 10.71
N VAL A 94 2.72 3.89 11.55
CA VAL A 94 1.31 4.00 11.16
C VAL A 94 0.89 5.47 11.27
N LEU A 95 0.42 6.03 10.16
CA LEU A 95 -0.07 7.41 10.09
C LEU A 95 -1.52 7.54 10.52
N HIS A 96 -2.35 6.60 10.09
CA HIS A 96 -3.78 6.56 10.40
C HIS A 96 -4.31 5.13 10.32
N ILE A 97 -5.36 4.84 11.08
CA ILE A 97 -6.03 3.55 11.03
C ILE A 97 -7.53 3.74 11.11
N ASP A 98 -8.23 3.00 10.24
CA ASP A 98 -9.67 3.06 10.10
C ASP A 98 -10.29 1.73 10.52
N PHE A 99 -11.21 1.80 11.47
CA PHE A 99 -11.98 0.65 11.89
C PHE A 99 -13.46 0.83 11.56
N GLN A 100 -14.08 -0.24 11.10
CA GLN A 100 -15.50 -0.31 10.86
C GLN A 100 -16.17 -1.19 11.90
N ARG A 101 -17.25 -0.70 12.55
CA ARG A 101 -18.08 -1.53 13.43
C ARG A 101 -18.79 -2.59 12.62
N VAL A 102 -18.87 -3.77 13.18
CA VAL A 102 -19.44 -4.95 12.52
C VAL A 102 -20.79 -5.29 13.14
N ASP A 103 -21.81 -5.32 12.28
CA ASP A 103 -23.16 -5.79 12.62
C ASP A 103 -23.30 -7.24 12.12
N GLU A 104 -23.78 -8.15 12.95
CA GLU A 104 -23.84 -9.59 12.64
C GLU A 104 -24.71 -9.95 11.43
N ASN A 105 -25.71 -9.12 11.12
CA ASN A 105 -26.69 -9.39 10.08
C ASN A 105 -26.41 -8.65 8.76
N ARG A 106 -25.31 -7.90 8.68
CA ARG A 106 -24.97 -7.11 7.51
C ARG A 106 -23.81 -7.73 6.75
N LYS A 107 -23.96 -7.84 5.43
CA LYS A 107 -22.85 -8.23 4.57
C LYS A 107 -21.76 -7.16 4.61
N ILE A 108 -20.55 -7.59 4.79
CA ILE A 108 -19.36 -6.75 4.79
C ILE A 108 -18.53 -7.03 3.53
N ARG A 109 -17.86 -6.00 3.02
CA ARG A 109 -16.89 -6.13 1.94
C ARG A 109 -15.53 -5.89 2.50
N MET A 110 -14.60 -6.80 2.24
CA MET A 110 -13.23 -6.64 2.68
C MET A 110 -12.26 -7.36 1.76
N LYS A 111 -10.99 -7.07 1.94
CA LYS A 111 -9.88 -7.71 1.27
C LYS A 111 -9.39 -8.88 2.11
N VAL A 112 -9.27 -10.04 1.49
CA VAL A 112 -8.76 -11.25 2.10
C VAL A 112 -7.47 -11.64 1.39
N PRO A 113 -6.39 -11.96 2.12
CA PRO A 113 -5.13 -12.39 1.51
C PRO A 113 -5.28 -13.76 0.85
N LEU A 114 -4.54 -13.93 -0.26
CA LEU A 114 -4.45 -15.18 -1.00
C LEU A 114 -3.16 -15.90 -0.62
N HIS A 115 -3.28 -17.16 -0.21
CA HIS A 115 -2.15 -18.04 0.06
C HIS A 115 -1.96 -18.99 -1.11
N PHE A 116 -0.82 -18.92 -1.75
CA PHE A 116 -0.48 -19.76 -2.89
C PHE A 116 0.18 -21.04 -2.40
N ALA A 117 -0.43 -22.17 -2.71
CA ALA A 117 0.07 -23.50 -2.38
C ALA A 117 0.56 -24.23 -3.63
N ASN A 118 1.47 -25.21 -3.43
CA ASN A 118 1.93 -26.14 -4.48
C ASN A 118 2.61 -25.49 -5.71
N GLY A 119 3.16 -24.27 -5.56
CA GLY A 119 3.84 -23.59 -6.67
C GLY A 119 5.03 -24.38 -7.22
N GLU A 120 5.78 -25.07 -6.36
CA GLU A 120 6.97 -25.86 -6.73
C GLU A 120 6.62 -27.14 -7.52
N ILE A 121 5.41 -27.68 -7.31
CA ILE A 121 4.94 -28.93 -7.96
C ILE A 121 4.31 -28.63 -9.33
N SER A 122 4.06 -27.37 -9.65
CA SER A 122 3.40 -26.97 -10.89
C SER A 122 4.23 -27.36 -12.13
N PRO A 123 3.58 -27.74 -13.25
CA PRO A 123 4.25 -27.96 -14.53
C PRO A 123 5.05 -26.72 -14.99
N ALA A 124 4.61 -25.52 -14.60
CA ALA A 124 5.29 -24.27 -14.89
C ALA A 124 6.66 -24.19 -14.19
N ALA A 125 6.75 -24.59 -12.92
CA ALA A 125 8.01 -24.60 -12.17
C ALA A 125 9.02 -25.60 -12.75
N SER A 126 8.55 -26.72 -13.30
CA SER A 126 9.39 -27.74 -13.96
C SER A 126 10.01 -27.27 -15.27
N THR A 127 9.51 -26.14 -15.83
CA THR A 127 9.92 -25.63 -17.16
C THR A 127 10.62 -24.28 -17.07
N ASP A 128 11.23 -23.95 -15.91
CA ASP A 128 11.91 -22.67 -15.64
C ASP A 128 11.02 -21.43 -15.87
N ALA A 129 9.70 -21.59 -15.81
CA ALA A 129 8.76 -20.49 -15.89
C ALA A 129 8.68 -19.77 -14.53
N ILE A 130 8.59 -18.45 -14.59
CA ILE A 130 8.38 -17.62 -13.41
C ILE A 130 6.87 -17.51 -13.16
N ILE A 131 6.44 -17.93 -11.95
CA ILE A 131 5.07 -17.74 -11.51
C ILE A 131 4.97 -16.33 -10.95
N SER A 132 4.18 -15.48 -11.60
CA SER A 132 3.90 -14.12 -11.17
C SER A 132 2.55 -14.08 -10.45
N HIS A 133 2.57 -13.62 -9.20
CA HIS A 133 1.38 -13.34 -8.40
C HIS A 133 0.88 -11.95 -8.75
N VAL A 134 -0.18 -11.87 -9.56
CA VAL A 134 -0.77 -10.59 -10.02
C VAL A 134 -1.60 -9.94 -8.92
N GLN A 135 -2.33 -10.77 -8.18
CA GLN A 135 -3.12 -10.32 -7.03
C GLN A 135 -2.75 -11.13 -5.80
N THR A 136 -2.47 -10.43 -4.71
CA THR A 136 -2.19 -11.01 -3.39
C THR A 136 -3.38 -10.92 -2.45
N GLU A 137 -4.37 -10.10 -2.79
CA GLU A 137 -5.58 -9.85 -2.01
C GLU A 137 -6.81 -9.93 -2.92
N LEU A 138 -7.90 -10.49 -2.42
CA LEU A 138 -9.18 -10.58 -3.10
C LEU A 138 -10.25 -9.79 -2.36
N ASP A 139 -11.00 -8.93 -3.08
CA ASP A 139 -12.18 -8.26 -2.53
C ASP A 139 -13.34 -9.26 -2.42
N VAL A 140 -13.79 -9.54 -1.20
CA VAL A 140 -14.90 -10.45 -0.94
C VAL A 140 -16.05 -9.77 -0.22
N SER A 141 -17.26 -10.28 -0.44
CA SER A 141 -18.48 -9.90 0.27
C SER A 141 -19.04 -11.11 0.98
N CYS A 142 -19.09 -11.08 2.30
CA CYS A 142 -19.59 -12.18 3.13
C CYS A 142 -20.32 -11.66 4.38
N LEU A 143 -20.97 -12.56 5.10
CA LEU A 143 -21.41 -12.28 6.46
C LEU A 143 -20.22 -12.37 7.42
N PRO A 144 -20.27 -11.64 8.55
CA PRO A 144 -19.20 -11.67 9.54
C PRO A 144 -18.85 -13.06 10.07
N LYS A 145 -19.83 -13.98 10.06
CA LYS A 145 -19.67 -15.36 10.53
C LYS A 145 -18.90 -16.25 9.55
N ASP A 146 -18.99 -15.93 8.26
CA ASP A 146 -18.42 -16.72 7.17
C ASP A 146 -17.12 -16.14 6.64
N LEU A 147 -16.52 -15.22 7.39
CA LEU A 147 -15.31 -14.52 6.99
C LEU A 147 -14.09 -15.43 7.10
N PRO A 148 -13.40 -15.76 6.00
CA PRO A 148 -12.17 -16.54 6.02
C PRO A 148 -10.96 -15.67 6.39
N ALA A 149 -10.00 -16.24 7.09
CA ALA A 149 -8.74 -15.56 7.41
C ALA A 149 -7.82 -15.43 6.18
N PHE A 150 -7.86 -16.41 5.30
CA PHE A 150 -7.13 -16.44 4.02
C PHE A 150 -7.89 -17.33 3.04
N ILE A 151 -7.55 -17.24 1.76
CA ILE A 151 -8.07 -18.12 0.70
C ILE A 151 -6.88 -18.85 0.08
N GLU A 152 -6.94 -20.17 0.05
CA GLU A 152 -5.91 -21.00 -0.58
C GLU A 152 -6.11 -21.07 -2.09
N VAL A 153 -5.04 -20.85 -2.83
CA VAL A 153 -4.98 -20.94 -4.29
C VAL A 153 -4.01 -22.05 -4.66
N ASP A 154 -4.52 -23.13 -5.25
CA ASP A 154 -3.71 -24.25 -5.67
C ASP A 154 -3.10 -23.96 -7.06
N LEU A 155 -1.77 -23.95 -7.12
CA LEU A 155 -1.00 -23.73 -8.34
C LEU A 155 -0.56 -25.05 -9.02
N SER A 156 -0.94 -26.22 -8.49
CA SER A 156 -0.49 -27.52 -8.99
C SER A 156 -0.84 -27.78 -10.46
N THR A 157 -1.92 -27.17 -10.96
CA THR A 157 -2.39 -27.36 -12.34
C THR A 157 -1.90 -26.28 -13.32
N LEU A 158 -1.13 -25.29 -12.83
CA LEU A 158 -0.71 -24.15 -13.64
C LEU A 158 0.37 -24.55 -14.64
N ALA A 159 0.03 -24.51 -15.94
CA ALA A 159 0.97 -24.74 -17.04
C ALA A 159 1.58 -23.42 -17.54
N VAL A 160 2.67 -23.54 -18.27
CA VAL A 160 3.38 -22.39 -18.88
C VAL A 160 2.46 -21.62 -19.82
N GLY A 161 2.39 -20.32 -19.66
CA GLY A 161 1.53 -19.43 -20.44
C GLY A 161 0.06 -19.43 -20.01
N GLN A 162 -0.31 -20.18 -18.97
CA GLN A 162 -1.66 -20.15 -18.39
C GLN A 162 -1.77 -19.13 -17.27
N SER A 163 -3.03 -18.72 -17.02
CA SER A 163 -3.40 -17.80 -15.95
C SER A 163 -4.53 -18.40 -15.14
N ILE A 164 -4.48 -18.23 -13.82
CA ILE A 164 -5.57 -18.59 -12.92
C ILE A 164 -6.41 -17.33 -12.68
N HIS A 165 -7.70 -17.45 -12.86
CA HIS A 165 -8.66 -16.37 -12.67
C HIS A 165 -9.41 -16.52 -11.32
N VAL A 166 -10.02 -15.44 -10.86
CA VAL A 166 -10.83 -15.46 -9.63
C VAL A 166 -12.00 -16.46 -9.72
N SER A 167 -12.54 -16.71 -10.93
CA SER A 167 -13.60 -17.71 -11.16
C SER A 167 -13.18 -19.14 -10.88
N ASP A 168 -11.88 -19.42 -10.97
CA ASP A 168 -11.33 -20.78 -10.81
C ASP A 168 -10.99 -21.10 -9.34
N LEU A 169 -11.15 -20.09 -8.46
CA LEU A 169 -10.84 -20.24 -7.05
C LEU A 169 -11.96 -20.96 -6.29
N THR A 170 -11.56 -21.87 -5.43
CA THR A 170 -12.48 -22.54 -4.50
C THR A 170 -12.77 -21.61 -3.32
N LEU A 171 -13.91 -20.92 -3.36
CA LEU A 171 -14.34 -20.05 -2.30
C LEU A 171 -15.09 -20.83 -1.21
N PRO A 172 -14.90 -20.51 0.08
CA PRO A 172 -15.69 -21.09 1.16
C PRO A 172 -17.17 -20.69 1.06
N ALA A 173 -18.04 -21.48 1.69
CA ALA A 173 -19.49 -21.25 1.67
C ALA A 173 -19.82 -19.87 2.28
N GLY A 174 -20.71 -19.12 1.63
CA GLY A 174 -21.14 -17.80 2.10
C GLY A 174 -20.27 -16.63 1.67
N VAL A 175 -19.15 -16.89 0.99
CA VAL A 175 -18.22 -15.86 0.48
C VAL A 175 -18.46 -15.63 -1.01
N THR A 176 -18.61 -14.38 -1.42
CA THR A 176 -18.78 -13.98 -2.81
C THR A 176 -17.64 -13.04 -3.20
N ALA A 177 -16.90 -13.37 -4.25
CA ALA A 177 -15.89 -12.47 -4.79
C ALA A 177 -16.55 -11.23 -5.42
N VAL A 178 -16.03 -10.05 -5.12
CA VAL A 178 -16.49 -8.79 -5.70
C VAL A 178 -15.53 -8.38 -6.79
N THR A 179 -15.91 -8.63 -8.03
CA THR A 179 -15.14 -8.23 -9.20
C THR A 179 -15.70 -6.94 -9.80
N ARG A 180 -14.82 -6.06 -10.26
CA ARG A 180 -15.23 -4.84 -10.95
C ARG A 180 -15.52 -5.14 -12.41
N GLY A 181 -16.72 -4.79 -12.88
CA GLY A 181 -17.07 -4.90 -14.31
C GLY A 181 -17.48 -6.28 -14.81
N GLY A 182 -17.61 -7.30 -13.94
CA GLY A 182 -18.06 -8.64 -14.35
C GLY A 182 -16.96 -9.49 -15.02
N GLU A 183 -15.76 -8.98 -15.18
CA GLU A 183 -14.59 -9.73 -15.64
C GLU A 183 -13.93 -10.41 -14.44
N SER A 184 -13.50 -11.65 -14.62
CA SER A 184 -12.71 -12.37 -13.63
C SER A 184 -11.25 -11.92 -13.72
N PRO A 185 -10.73 -11.16 -12.76
CA PRO A 185 -9.33 -10.74 -12.81
C PRO A 185 -8.39 -11.93 -12.66
N VAL A 186 -7.19 -11.77 -13.20
CA VAL A 186 -6.14 -12.77 -13.11
C VAL A 186 -5.50 -12.71 -11.73
N VAL A 187 -5.32 -13.86 -11.10
CA VAL A 187 -4.72 -14.02 -9.77
C VAL A 187 -3.24 -14.40 -9.88
N ALA A 188 -2.91 -15.38 -10.70
CA ALA A 188 -1.55 -15.81 -10.94
C ALA A 188 -1.33 -16.15 -12.42
N THR A 189 -0.13 -15.91 -12.92
CA THR A 189 0.28 -16.26 -14.28
C THR A 189 1.64 -16.94 -14.28
N ALA A 190 1.84 -17.91 -15.17
CA ALA A 190 3.13 -18.53 -15.42
C ALA A 190 3.72 -18.00 -16.73
N ILE A 191 4.84 -17.29 -16.67
CA ILE A 191 5.48 -16.66 -17.81
C ILE A 191 6.91 -17.17 -17.93
N VAL A 192 7.31 -17.58 -19.14
CA VAL A 192 8.73 -17.83 -19.42
C VAL A 192 9.40 -16.49 -19.68
N PRO A 193 10.40 -16.11 -18.88
CA PRO A 193 11.14 -14.90 -19.16
C PRO A 193 11.86 -15.04 -20.49
N ARG A 194 11.60 -14.16 -21.45
CA ARG A 194 12.45 -14.05 -22.61
C ARG A 194 13.76 -13.41 -22.16
N VAL A 195 14.79 -14.23 -22.04
CA VAL A 195 16.15 -13.71 -21.98
C VAL A 195 16.38 -13.08 -23.34
N ILE A 196 16.35 -11.77 -23.43
CA ILE A 196 16.92 -11.06 -24.55
C ILE A 196 18.42 -11.34 -24.44
N ALA A 197 18.88 -12.37 -25.14
CA ALA A 197 20.29 -12.51 -25.41
C ALA A 197 20.66 -11.25 -26.20
N GLU A 198 21.23 -10.28 -25.51
CA GLU A 198 21.97 -9.19 -26.12
C GLU A 198 23.05 -9.88 -26.94
N VAL A 199 22.76 -10.07 -28.23
CA VAL A 199 23.76 -10.51 -29.20
C VAL A 199 24.72 -9.34 -29.22
N GLU A 200 25.79 -9.46 -28.43
CA GLU A 200 27.02 -8.75 -28.65
C GLU A 200 27.43 -9.13 -30.08
N GLU A 201 27.05 -8.27 -31.03
CA GLU A 201 27.58 -8.27 -32.38
C GLU A 201 29.04 -7.92 -32.25
N VAL A 202 29.83 -8.96 -32.02
CA VAL A 202 31.27 -8.90 -32.14
C VAL A 202 31.52 -8.57 -33.61
N ALA A 203 31.73 -7.27 -33.86
CA ALA A 203 32.23 -6.79 -35.13
C ALA A 203 33.49 -7.58 -35.47
N ALA A 204 33.31 -8.53 -36.37
CA ALA A 204 34.42 -9.25 -36.97
C ALA A 204 35.33 -8.24 -37.69
N VAL A 205 36.45 -8.10 -37.08
CA VAL A 205 37.63 -7.48 -37.68
C VAL A 205 37.95 -8.22 -38.96
N VAL A 206 37.78 -7.56 -40.08
CA VAL A 206 38.38 -7.93 -41.34
C VAL A 206 39.52 -6.95 -41.59
N GLU A 207 40.73 -7.34 -41.22
CA GLU A 207 41.92 -6.93 -42.00
C GLU A 207 41.93 -7.73 -43.32
N PRO A 208 42.49 -7.26 -44.45
CA PRO A 208 43.87 -6.86 -44.55
C PRO A 208 44.22 -5.79 -45.61
N GLY A 209 45.27 -5.10 -45.30
CA GLY A 209 46.42 -4.86 -46.18
C GLY A 209 46.27 -3.99 -47.45
N ALA A 210 46.95 -2.89 -47.49
CA ALA A 210 48.00 -2.50 -48.41
C ALA A 210 48.22 -0.98 -48.42
N VAL A 211 49.30 -0.59 -47.81
CA VAL A 211 50.38 0.28 -48.31
C VAL A 211 50.01 1.27 -49.42
N VAL A 212 50.22 2.56 -49.18
CA VAL A 212 51.07 3.51 -49.88
C VAL A 212 50.93 4.88 -49.22
N GLU A 213 51.95 5.32 -48.53
CA GLU A 213 52.89 6.43 -48.73
C GLU A 213 52.28 7.80 -49.12
N GLY A 214 52.58 8.79 -48.31
CA GLY A 214 52.40 10.21 -48.68
C GLY A 214 52.17 11.14 -47.49
N ALA A 215 53.26 11.50 -46.82
CA ALA A 215 53.29 12.65 -45.90
C ALA A 215 53.37 13.98 -46.74
N PRO A 216 53.53 15.17 -46.16
CA PRO A 216 53.07 15.71 -44.89
C PRO A 216 52.43 17.12 -45.03
N VAL A 217 52.36 17.80 -43.90
CA VAL A 217 52.38 19.28 -43.64
C VAL A 217 51.14 19.84 -43.01
N GLU A 218 51.29 20.12 -41.82
CA GLU A 218 51.41 21.38 -41.06
C GLU A 218 50.12 22.04 -40.57
N ALA A 219 50.07 22.11 -39.30
CA ALA A 219 50.14 23.32 -38.46
C ALA A 219 48.82 24.05 -38.17
N GLY A 220 48.68 24.30 -36.90
CA GLY A 220 47.96 25.44 -36.34
C GLY A 220 46.96 25.02 -35.27
N LYS A 221 47.36 24.84 -34.04
CA LYS A 221 47.59 25.88 -33.02
C LYS A 221 46.31 26.55 -32.53
N GLU A 222 46.08 26.29 -31.30
CA GLU A 222 45.81 27.24 -30.20
C GLU A 222 44.47 27.90 -30.06
N GLY A 223 44.07 27.84 -28.80
CA GLY A 223 43.21 28.81 -28.13
C GLY A 223 42.19 28.12 -27.25
N GLU A 224 42.47 27.65 -26.10
CA GLU A 224 42.76 28.27 -24.79
C GLU A 224 41.82 29.42 -24.40
N LYS A 225 41.22 29.18 -23.25
CA LYS A 225 40.93 30.12 -22.16
C LYS A 225 39.58 30.82 -22.14
N ALA A 226 38.94 30.52 -21.09
CA ALA A 226 38.71 31.33 -19.87
C ALA A 226 37.36 32.00 -19.84
N ALA A 227 36.64 31.58 -18.84
CA ALA A 227 36.55 32.28 -17.56
C ALA A 227 35.66 33.52 -17.59
N GLU A 228 34.74 33.46 -16.72
CA GLU A 228 34.60 34.36 -15.56
C GLU A 228 33.66 35.56 -15.75
N LYS A 229 32.76 35.61 -14.74
CA LYS A 229 32.32 36.81 -14.04
C LYS A 229 31.17 37.66 -14.61
N GLY A 230 30.25 37.82 -13.67
CA GLY A 230 29.32 38.94 -13.60
C GLY A 230 28.07 38.52 -12.81
N ALA A 231 28.04 38.44 -11.55
CA ALA A 231 28.06 39.39 -10.43
C ALA A 231 27.28 40.70 -10.71
N GLU A 232 26.37 40.87 -9.81
CA GLU A 232 25.92 42.11 -9.20
C GLU A 232 24.66 42.79 -9.75
N LYS A 233 23.72 42.87 -8.88
CA LYS A 233 23.21 44.04 -8.16
C LYS A 233 21.79 44.48 -8.49
N GLY A 234 21.09 44.72 -7.41
CA GLY A 234 19.94 45.59 -7.30
C GLY A 234 18.83 44.96 -6.46
N ALA A 235 18.89 44.93 -5.17
CA ALA A 235 18.74 45.97 -4.16
C ALA A 235 17.37 46.69 -4.26
N ASP A 236 16.63 46.47 -3.20
CA ASP A 236 15.95 47.51 -2.42
C ASP A 236 14.58 47.98 -2.88
N LYS A 237 13.58 47.69 -2.14
CA LYS A 237 12.67 48.63 -1.47
C LYS A 237 11.50 47.93 -0.77
N ALA A 238 11.59 47.76 0.52
CA ALA A 238 10.45 48.09 1.36
C ALA A 238 10.42 49.62 1.51
N PRO A 239 9.33 50.31 1.79
CA PRO A 239 8.75 50.31 3.10
C PRO A 239 7.22 50.56 3.20
N GLU A 240 6.72 50.21 4.33
CA GLU A 240 6.08 51.06 5.36
C GLU A 240 4.62 51.46 5.20
N LYS A 241 3.91 51.07 6.23
CA LYS A 241 3.03 51.86 7.14
C LYS A 241 1.69 52.35 6.59
N SER A 242 0.68 51.98 7.30
CA SER A 242 -0.14 52.77 8.25
C SER A 242 -1.39 51.98 8.60
N ALA A 243 -1.53 51.57 9.82
CA ALA A 243 -2.13 52.32 10.93
C ALA A 243 -3.65 52.43 10.81
N GLU A 244 -4.26 51.77 11.78
CA GLU A 244 -5.17 52.30 12.78
C GLU A 244 -6.62 52.59 12.37
N LYS A 245 -7.51 51.80 12.93
CA LYS A 245 -8.63 52.30 13.77
C LYS A 245 -9.56 51.16 14.22
N ALA A 246 -9.51 50.79 15.45
CA ALA A 246 -10.69 50.56 16.28
C ALA A 246 -11.09 51.90 16.91
N PRO A 247 -12.20 52.08 17.59
CA PRO A 247 -13.27 51.21 18.05
C PRO A 247 -14.68 51.84 17.86
N ALA A 248 -15.74 51.15 18.21
CA ALA A 248 -16.82 51.64 19.07
C ALA A 248 -17.96 50.64 19.25
N LYS A 249 -18.14 50.29 20.49
CA LYS A 249 -19.33 50.05 21.28
C LYS A 249 -20.62 50.72 20.82
N LYS A 250 -21.72 50.01 20.99
CA LYS A 250 -22.99 50.38 21.69
C LYS A 250 -23.93 49.20 21.56
N ASP A 251 -24.19 48.50 22.63
CA ASP A 251 -25.23 48.73 23.65
C ASP A 251 -26.66 48.71 23.11
N ALA A 252 -27.37 47.77 23.66
CA ALA A 252 -28.66 47.84 24.32
C ALA A 252 -29.93 47.33 23.60
N LYS A 253 -30.53 46.40 24.31
CA LYS A 253 -31.95 46.36 24.69
C LYS A 253 -33.00 45.92 23.62
N LYS A 254 -33.53 44.75 23.74
CA LYS A 254 -34.78 44.45 24.44
C LYS A 254 -34.98 42.94 24.50
#